data_c1451a9fcaa7b0ddba9949aad3c1ec09
#
_entry.id   c1451a9fcaa7b0ddba9949aad3c1ec09
#
_cell.length_a   1.000
_cell.length_b   1.000
_cell.length_c   1.000
_cell.angle_alpha   90.00
_cell.angle_beta   90.00
_cell.angle_gamma   90.00
#
_symmetry.space_group_name_H-M   'P 1'
#
loop_
_entity.id
_entity.type
_entity.pdbx_description
1 polymer ?
#
loop_
_entity_poly.entity_id
_entity_poly.type
_entity_poly.pdbx_seq_one_letter_code
_entity_poly.pdbx_strand_id
1 'polypeptide(L)'
;MPEPDHHYWMNRAIDLSRLSPQVPGAFSVGAVLVVDGAEIATGYSRETDPKVHAEESALDKLDPHDPRLRRAALYSTLEPCSERATRTRLPCTDRVLAAGIPVVVIAWREPSTFVENCVGVEKLQQHGVRVVELPELADAAMAVNRHLDLS
;
A
#
# COMPACT_ATOMS: atom_id res chain seq x y z
N MET A 1 -16.74 19.16 -7.48
CA MET A 1 -16.54 17.71 -7.35
C MET A 1 -16.40 17.35 -5.89
N PRO A 2 -17.14 16.33 -5.43
CA PRO A 2 -16.91 15.87 -4.06
C PRO A 2 -15.47 15.36 -3.91
N GLU A 3 -14.88 15.58 -2.76
CA GLU A 3 -13.58 15.02 -2.46
C GLU A 3 -13.66 13.50 -2.44
N PRO A 4 -12.57 12.79 -2.80
CA PRO A 4 -12.52 11.34 -2.68
C PRO A 4 -12.83 10.90 -1.26
N ASP A 5 -13.62 9.85 -1.11
CA ASP A 5 -13.91 9.28 0.21
C ASP A 5 -12.75 8.40 0.65
N HIS A 6 -11.72 9.02 1.20
CA HIS A 6 -10.52 8.32 1.65
C HIS A 6 -10.82 7.26 2.71
N HIS A 7 -11.78 7.54 3.60
CA HIS A 7 -12.14 6.57 4.64
C HIS A 7 -12.80 5.32 4.06
N TYR A 8 -13.69 5.49 3.09
CA TYR A 8 -14.33 4.36 2.41
C TYR A 8 -13.29 3.44 1.76
N TRP A 9 -12.39 4.03 0.97
CA TRP A 9 -11.38 3.24 0.25
C TRP A 9 -10.33 2.64 1.20
N MET A 10 -9.96 3.36 2.26
CA MET A 10 -9.04 2.81 3.24
C MET A 10 -9.67 1.64 4.00
N ASN A 11 -10.95 1.73 4.36
CA ASN A 11 -11.65 0.61 4.98
C ASN A 11 -11.72 -0.59 4.05
N ARG A 12 -11.89 -0.35 2.74
CA ARG A 12 -11.82 -1.42 1.74
C ARG A 12 -10.45 -2.09 1.74
N ALA A 13 -9.37 -1.30 1.80
CA ALA A 13 -8.01 -1.83 1.87
C ALA A 13 -7.78 -2.64 3.16
N ILE A 14 -8.30 -2.16 4.28
CA ILE A 14 -8.21 -2.87 5.57
C ILE A 14 -8.93 -4.22 5.47
N ASP A 15 -10.12 -4.27 4.86
CA ASP A 15 -10.84 -5.54 4.66
C ASP A 15 -10.03 -6.50 3.80
N LEU A 16 -9.36 -6.02 2.76
CA LEU A 16 -8.48 -6.85 1.94
C LEU A 16 -7.30 -7.39 2.74
N SER A 17 -6.75 -6.60 3.66
CA SER A 17 -5.63 -7.04 4.49
C SER A 17 -5.98 -8.26 5.36
N ARG A 18 -7.26 -8.43 5.70
CA ARG A 18 -7.73 -9.60 6.45
C ARG A 18 -7.68 -10.89 5.66
N LEU A 19 -7.61 -10.80 4.33
CA LEU A 19 -7.48 -11.98 3.44
C LEU A 19 -6.03 -12.46 3.36
N SER A 20 -5.08 -11.62 3.75
CA SER A 20 -3.66 -11.96 3.70
C SER A 20 -3.34 -13.08 4.70
N PRO A 21 -2.62 -14.15 4.26
CA PRO A 21 -2.17 -15.17 5.20
C PRO A 21 -1.28 -14.56 6.28
N GLN A 22 -1.60 -14.82 7.55
CA GLN A 22 -0.80 -14.32 8.66
C GLN A 22 0.48 -15.14 8.80
N VAL A 23 1.61 -14.44 8.86
CA VAL A 23 2.93 -15.06 9.05
C VAL A 23 3.69 -14.27 10.11
N PRO A 24 4.60 -14.91 10.88
CA PRO A 24 5.29 -14.22 11.98
C PRO A 24 6.29 -13.16 11.54
N GLY A 25 6.74 -13.21 10.29
CA GLY A 25 7.80 -12.34 9.79
C GLY A 25 7.35 -11.17 8.91
N ALA A 26 6.05 -10.94 8.75
CA ALA A 26 5.59 -9.89 7.83
C ALA A 26 4.20 -9.38 8.21
N PHE A 27 3.94 -8.14 7.83
CA PHE A 27 2.64 -7.50 8.02
C PHE A 27 1.62 -8.01 7.00
N SER A 28 0.36 -8.04 7.41
CA SER A 28 -0.79 -8.23 6.52
C SER A 28 -1.26 -6.85 6.06
N VAL A 29 -1.22 -6.62 4.76
CA VAL A 29 -1.48 -5.32 4.13
C VAL A 29 -2.50 -5.49 3.02
N GLY A 30 -3.36 -4.50 2.84
CA GLY A 30 -4.29 -4.43 1.72
C GLY A 30 -4.07 -3.17 0.91
N ALA A 31 -4.35 -3.23 -0.38
CA ALA A 31 -4.19 -2.11 -1.30
C ALA A 31 -5.34 -2.03 -2.30
N VAL A 32 -5.73 -0.79 -2.64
CA VAL A 32 -6.78 -0.51 -3.63
C VAL A 32 -6.30 0.60 -4.55
N LEU A 33 -6.44 0.38 -5.86
CA LEU A 33 -6.21 1.42 -6.86
C LEU A 33 -7.55 1.99 -7.31
N VAL A 34 -7.71 3.30 -7.21
CA VAL A 34 -8.96 4.01 -7.50
C VAL A 34 -8.71 5.06 -8.57
N VAL A 35 -9.56 5.09 -9.59
CA VAL A 35 -9.53 6.10 -10.66
C VAL A 35 -10.94 6.62 -10.87
N ASP A 36 -11.10 7.93 -10.85
CA ASP A 36 -12.41 8.58 -11.10
C ASP A 36 -13.53 8.02 -10.21
N GLY A 37 -13.21 7.75 -8.93
CA GLY A 37 -14.17 7.23 -7.98
C GLY A 37 -14.51 5.75 -8.12
N ALA A 38 -13.76 5.00 -8.92
CA ALA A 38 -13.99 3.57 -9.14
C ALA A 38 -12.73 2.75 -8.83
N GLU A 39 -12.93 1.62 -8.19
CA GLU A 39 -11.88 0.63 -7.95
C GLU A 39 -11.48 -0.03 -9.28
N ILE A 40 -10.18 0.01 -9.62
CA ILE A 40 -9.70 -0.64 -10.85
C ILE A 40 -8.84 -1.86 -10.58
N ALA A 41 -8.24 -1.97 -9.41
CA ALA A 41 -7.49 -3.15 -8.99
C ALA A 41 -7.33 -3.18 -7.49
N THR A 42 -7.20 -4.39 -6.95
CA THR A 42 -6.98 -4.60 -5.52
C THR A 42 -5.86 -5.61 -5.32
N GLY A 43 -5.27 -5.61 -4.14
CA GLY A 43 -4.27 -6.59 -3.77
C GLY A 43 -4.17 -6.73 -2.25
N TYR A 44 -3.60 -7.83 -1.82
CA TYR A 44 -3.23 -8.02 -0.43
C TYR A 44 -1.90 -8.78 -0.38
N SER A 45 -1.20 -8.63 0.71
CA SER A 45 0.13 -9.24 0.85
C SER A 45 0.03 -10.76 0.78
N ARG A 46 0.97 -11.37 0.06
CA ARG A 46 1.03 -12.81 -0.17
C ARG A 46 -0.18 -13.38 -0.90
N GLU A 47 -0.82 -12.57 -1.76
CA GLU A 47 -1.99 -13.00 -2.53
C GLU A 47 -1.64 -14.08 -3.56
N THR A 48 -0.59 -13.87 -4.32
CA THR A 48 -0.22 -14.74 -5.44
C THR A 48 1.04 -15.57 -5.16
N ASP A 49 1.90 -15.10 -4.28
CA ASP A 49 3.09 -15.82 -3.84
C ASP A 49 3.52 -15.37 -2.45
N PRO A 50 4.37 -16.13 -1.74
CA PRO A 50 4.73 -15.81 -0.35
C PRO A 50 5.44 -14.48 -0.14
N LYS A 51 5.94 -13.84 -1.19
CA LYS A 51 6.75 -12.62 -1.12
C LYS A 51 6.07 -11.40 -1.72
N VAL A 52 4.90 -11.55 -2.36
CA VAL A 52 4.24 -10.42 -3.00
C VAL A 52 3.67 -9.45 -1.96
N HIS A 53 3.89 -8.16 -2.17
CA HIS A 53 3.28 -7.11 -1.37
C HIS A 53 1.92 -6.72 -1.93
N ALA A 54 1.08 -6.08 -1.10
CA ALA A 54 -0.27 -5.70 -1.51
C ALA A 54 -0.27 -4.76 -2.72
N GLU A 55 0.56 -3.72 -2.69
CA GLU A 55 0.66 -2.74 -3.77
C GLU A 55 1.14 -3.41 -5.06
N GLU A 56 2.13 -4.28 -4.94
CA GLU A 56 2.68 -5.07 -6.04
C GLU A 56 1.60 -5.95 -6.67
N SER A 57 0.82 -6.65 -5.85
CA SER A 57 -0.26 -7.51 -6.31
C SER A 57 -1.33 -6.73 -7.06
N ALA A 58 -1.71 -5.55 -6.56
CA ALA A 58 -2.67 -4.69 -7.22
C ALA A 58 -2.16 -4.21 -8.59
N LEU A 59 -0.91 -3.73 -8.63
CA LEU A 59 -0.29 -3.24 -9.87
C LEU A 59 -0.10 -4.35 -10.91
N ASP A 60 0.22 -5.57 -10.47
CA ASP A 60 0.43 -6.69 -11.36
C ASP A 60 -0.83 -7.11 -12.14
N LYS A 61 -2.00 -6.68 -11.69
CA LYS A 61 -3.28 -6.97 -12.36
C LYS A 61 -3.56 -6.04 -13.53
N LEU A 62 -2.74 -4.98 -13.70
CA LEU A 62 -2.91 -3.97 -14.73
C LEU A 62 -1.71 -3.97 -15.66
N ASP A 63 -1.92 -3.45 -16.88
CA ASP A 63 -0.81 -3.14 -17.78
C ASP A 63 0.06 -2.08 -17.12
N PRO A 64 1.40 -2.26 -17.06
CA PRO A 64 2.28 -1.24 -16.45
C PRO A 64 2.23 0.11 -17.17
N HIS A 65 1.75 0.14 -18.41
CA HIS A 65 1.58 1.37 -19.18
C HIS A 65 0.13 1.86 -19.23
N ASP A 66 -0.75 1.32 -18.36
CA ASP A 66 -2.16 1.74 -18.31
C ASP A 66 -2.21 3.25 -18.01
N PRO A 67 -2.77 4.07 -18.94
CA PRO A 67 -2.78 5.53 -18.74
C PRO A 67 -3.60 5.99 -17.54
N ARG A 68 -4.52 5.16 -17.05
CA ARG A 68 -5.32 5.48 -15.88
C ARG A 68 -4.47 5.60 -14.61
N LEU A 69 -3.32 4.94 -14.57
CA LEU A 69 -2.41 5.00 -13.40
C LEU A 69 -1.95 6.42 -13.11
N ARG A 70 -1.84 7.28 -14.13
CA ARG A 70 -1.39 8.67 -13.96
C ARG A 70 -2.41 9.58 -13.28
N ARG A 71 -3.64 9.10 -13.08
CA ARG A 71 -4.67 9.82 -12.32
C ARG A 71 -5.26 8.96 -11.21
N ALA A 72 -4.54 7.90 -10.85
CA ALA A 72 -4.97 6.97 -9.81
C ALA A 72 -4.61 7.48 -8.42
N ALA A 73 -5.36 7.01 -7.42
CA ALA A 73 -4.97 7.06 -6.03
C ALA A 73 -4.75 5.63 -5.55
N LEU A 74 -3.63 5.39 -4.91
CA LEU A 74 -3.31 4.10 -4.28
C LEU A 74 -3.61 4.20 -2.80
N TYR A 75 -4.52 3.36 -2.32
CA TYR A 75 -4.81 3.23 -0.89
C TYR A 75 -4.08 2.00 -0.38
N SER A 76 -3.20 2.19 0.60
CA SER A 76 -2.47 1.09 1.23
C SER A 76 -2.58 1.22 2.74
N THR A 77 -2.84 0.11 3.42
CA THR A 77 -2.98 0.13 4.89
C THR A 77 -1.67 0.43 5.59
N LEU A 78 -0.54 0.15 4.96
CA LEU A 78 0.79 0.39 5.49
C LEU A 78 1.60 1.21 4.49
N GLU A 79 2.51 2.04 4.98
CA GLU A 79 3.44 2.82 4.16
C GLU A 79 4.17 1.92 3.15
N PRO A 80 4.16 2.26 1.84
CA PRO A 80 4.91 1.48 0.85
C PRO A 80 6.38 1.40 1.18
N CYS A 81 6.97 0.22 1.00
CA CYS A 81 8.37 0.01 1.33
C CYS A 81 9.30 0.82 0.42
N SER A 82 10.35 1.40 1.01
CA SER A 82 11.39 2.11 0.27
C SER A 82 12.58 1.19 -0.08
N GLU A 83 12.69 0.06 0.61
CA GLU A 83 13.70 -0.97 0.38
C GLU A 83 13.07 -2.34 0.61
N ARG A 84 13.66 -3.38 0.03
CA ARG A 84 13.23 -4.76 0.23
C ARG A 84 14.42 -5.64 0.58
N ALA A 85 14.18 -6.60 1.46
CA ALA A 85 15.16 -7.62 1.79
C ALA A 85 15.51 -8.48 0.56
N THR A 86 14.55 -8.68 -0.35
CA THR A 86 14.77 -9.41 -1.60
C THR A 86 15.16 -8.43 -2.70
N ARG A 87 16.40 -8.50 -3.17
CA ARG A 87 16.92 -7.58 -4.21
C ARG A 87 16.39 -7.87 -5.62
N THR A 88 15.69 -8.99 -5.79
CA THR A 88 15.10 -9.38 -7.10
C THR A 88 13.80 -8.67 -7.42
N ARG A 89 13.22 -7.96 -6.46
CA ARG A 89 11.96 -7.23 -6.63
C ARG A 89 12.17 -5.76 -6.29
N LEU A 90 11.52 -4.87 -7.06
CA LEU A 90 11.56 -3.45 -6.77
C LEU A 90 10.79 -3.14 -5.49
N PRO A 91 11.25 -2.18 -4.68
CA PRO A 91 10.44 -1.62 -3.60
C PRO A 91 9.12 -1.06 -4.13
N CYS A 92 8.07 -1.09 -3.32
CA CYS A 92 6.74 -0.62 -3.75
C CYS A 92 6.76 0.86 -4.12
N THR A 93 7.57 1.69 -3.44
CA THR A 93 7.73 3.10 -3.81
C THR A 93 8.23 3.26 -5.24
N ASP A 94 9.21 2.45 -5.65
CA ASP A 94 9.74 2.49 -7.02
C ASP A 94 8.68 2.08 -8.04
N ARG A 95 7.86 1.11 -7.72
CA ARG A 95 6.76 0.68 -8.59
C ARG A 95 5.69 1.76 -8.73
N VAL A 96 5.35 2.43 -7.64
CA VAL A 96 4.41 3.56 -7.65
C VAL A 96 4.93 4.69 -8.54
N LEU A 97 6.21 5.03 -8.39
CA LEU A 97 6.85 6.08 -9.18
C LEU A 97 6.90 5.71 -10.65
N ALA A 98 7.27 4.47 -10.98
CA ALA A 98 7.32 4.00 -12.37
C ALA A 98 5.93 4.01 -13.03
N ALA A 99 4.89 3.72 -12.25
CA ALA A 99 3.50 3.74 -12.74
C ALA A 99 2.95 5.15 -12.95
N GLY A 100 3.59 6.16 -12.35
CA GLY A 100 3.15 7.55 -12.45
C GLY A 100 1.94 7.89 -11.57
N ILE A 101 1.70 7.12 -10.52
CA ILE A 101 0.58 7.34 -9.60
C ILE A 101 0.81 8.65 -8.83
N PRO A 102 -0.12 9.62 -8.90
CA PRO A 102 0.11 10.93 -8.28
C PRO A 102 -0.26 11.02 -6.80
N VAL A 103 -1.08 10.10 -6.29
CA VAL A 103 -1.60 10.16 -4.91
C VAL A 103 -1.47 8.80 -4.25
N VAL A 104 -0.92 8.78 -3.04
CA VAL A 104 -0.87 7.60 -2.17
C VAL A 104 -1.51 7.96 -0.83
N VAL A 105 -2.44 7.13 -0.38
CA VAL A 105 -3.12 7.30 0.91
C VAL A 105 -2.75 6.12 1.80
N ILE A 106 -2.28 6.39 3.02
CA ILE A 106 -1.85 5.35 3.96
C ILE A 106 -2.56 5.51 5.30
N ALA A 107 -2.72 4.40 6.02
CA ALA A 107 -3.30 4.41 7.36
C ALA A 107 -2.23 4.54 8.44
N TRP A 108 -1.06 3.94 8.24
CA TRP A 108 0.04 4.07 9.19
C TRP A 108 1.39 3.91 8.51
N ARG A 109 2.42 4.47 9.15
CA ARG A 109 3.80 4.34 8.67
C ARG A 109 4.38 3.02 9.15
N GLU A 110 5.28 2.46 8.34
CA GLU A 110 5.91 1.20 8.69
C GLU A 110 6.84 1.36 9.90
N PRO A 111 6.63 0.58 10.98
CA PRO A 111 7.54 0.60 12.12
C PRO A 111 8.84 -0.14 11.76
N SER A 112 9.93 0.16 12.49
CA SER A 112 11.25 -0.43 12.25
C SER A 112 11.35 -1.86 12.78
N THR A 113 10.31 -2.66 12.62
CA THR A 113 10.24 -4.05 13.08
C THR A 113 10.88 -5.01 12.07
N PHE A 114 10.52 -4.88 10.78
CA PHE A 114 11.03 -5.76 9.73
C PHE A 114 11.83 -4.99 8.68
N VAL A 115 11.57 -3.69 8.52
CA VAL A 115 12.30 -2.81 7.61
C VAL A 115 12.83 -1.65 8.45
N GLU A 116 14.15 -1.63 8.63
CA GLU A 116 14.80 -0.56 9.38
C GLU A 116 14.79 0.73 8.56
N ASN A 117 14.42 1.84 9.18
CA ASN A 117 14.45 3.18 8.57
C ASN A 117 13.65 3.28 7.26
N CYS A 118 12.42 2.75 7.25
CA CYS A 118 11.56 2.93 6.09
C CYS A 118 11.26 4.42 5.87
N VAL A 119 11.57 4.91 4.67
CA VAL A 119 11.38 6.31 4.27
C VAL A 119 10.47 6.41 3.05
N GLY A 120 9.49 5.50 2.95
CA GLY A 120 8.59 5.43 1.80
C GLY A 120 7.84 6.74 1.55
N VAL A 121 7.28 7.35 2.61
CA VAL A 121 6.56 8.63 2.50
C VAL A 121 7.49 9.72 1.97
N GLU A 122 8.66 9.86 2.56
CA GLU A 122 9.64 10.90 2.17
C GLU A 122 10.09 10.70 0.71
N LYS A 123 10.36 9.46 0.33
CA LYS A 123 10.78 9.11 -1.03
C LYS A 123 9.70 9.47 -2.05
N LEU A 124 8.45 9.16 -1.77
CA LEU A 124 7.33 9.50 -2.65
C LEU A 124 7.16 11.01 -2.77
N GLN A 125 7.21 11.73 -1.66
CA GLN A 125 7.06 13.19 -1.64
C GLN A 125 8.18 13.88 -2.39
N GLN A 126 9.41 13.40 -2.29
CA GLN A 126 10.57 13.95 -3.01
C GLN A 126 10.40 13.84 -4.53
N HIS A 127 9.61 12.89 -5.01
CA HIS A 127 9.35 12.69 -6.43
C HIS A 127 7.99 13.23 -6.88
N GLY A 128 7.38 14.10 -6.06
CA GLY A 128 6.16 14.80 -6.43
C GLY A 128 4.86 14.05 -6.18
N VAL A 129 4.89 12.91 -5.51
CA VAL A 129 3.67 12.18 -5.14
C VAL A 129 3.05 12.82 -3.90
N ARG A 130 1.75 13.09 -3.96
CA ARG A 130 1.00 13.57 -2.80
C ARG A 130 0.71 12.38 -1.88
N VAL A 131 1.16 12.45 -0.64
CA VAL A 131 0.87 11.42 0.36
C VAL A 131 -0.13 11.97 1.37
N VAL A 132 -1.23 11.22 1.54
CA VAL A 132 -2.27 11.53 2.53
C VAL A 132 -2.21 10.47 3.62
N GLU A 133 -2.07 10.90 4.87
CA GLU A 133 -2.05 9.99 6.01
C GLU A 133 -3.39 10.05 6.74
N LEU A 134 -3.92 8.88 7.11
CA LEU A 134 -5.18 8.74 7.84
C LEU A 134 -4.90 8.09 9.20
N PRO A 135 -4.25 8.81 10.14
CA PRO A 135 -3.86 8.22 11.43
C PRO A 135 -5.07 7.75 12.26
N GLU A 136 -6.26 8.28 12.02
CA GLU A 136 -7.50 7.84 12.66
C GLU A 136 -7.88 6.41 12.30
N LEU A 137 -7.34 5.85 11.20
CA LEU A 137 -7.57 4.46 10.80
C LEU A 137 -6.38 3.54 11.09
N ALA A 138 -5.32 4.08 11.70
CA ALA A 138 -4.13 3.29 12.02
C ALA A 138 -4.46 2.10 12.93
N ASP A 139 -5.28 2.30 13.96
CA ASP A 139 -5.65 1.23 14.89
C ASP A 139 -6.37 0.09 14.17
N ALA A 140 -7.26 0.40 13.24
CA ALA A 140 -7.98 -0.61 12.47
C ALA A 140 -7.03 -1.40 11.56
N ALA A 141 -6.08 -0.73 10.93
CA ALA A 141 -5.06 -1.38 10.10
C ALA A 141 -4.13 -2.27 10.95
N MET A 142 -3.73 -1.79 12.13
CA MET A 142 -2.88 -2.53 13.06
C MET A 142 -3.60 -3.73 13.66
N ALA A 143 -4.92 -3.64 13.88
CA ALA A 143 -5.71 -4.72 14.46
C ALA A 143 -5.59 -6.02 13.63
N VAL A 144 -5.42 -5.92 12.33
CA VAL A 144 -5.22 -7.07 11.44
C VAL A 144 -3.86 -7.73 11.69
N ASN A 145 -2.93 -7.01 12.30
CA ASN A 145 -1.55 -7.45 12.54
C ASN A 145 -1.28 -7.80 14.02
N ARG A 146 -2.32 -8.11 14.79
CA ARG A 146 -2.18 -8.46 16.21
C ARG A 146 -1.41 -9.76 16.45
N HIS A 147 -1.27 -10.59 15.42
CA HIS A 147 -0.44 -11.80 15.48
C HIS A 147 1.05 -11.48 15.61
N LEU A 148 1.46 -10.23 15.35
CA LEU A 148 2.83 -9.78 15.46
C LEU A 148 3.06 -9.12 16.82
N ASP A 149 4.26 -9.34 17.38
CA ASP A 149 4.71 -8.59 18.56
C ASP A 149 5.37 -7.30 18.10
N LEU A 150 4.69 -6.18 18.32
CA LEU A 150 5.16 -4.84 17.94
C LEU A 150 5.65 -4.03 19.15
N SER A 151 5.76 -4.68 20.32
CA SER A 151 6.24 -4.02 21.53
C SER A 151 7.73 -3.68 21.51
#